data_136932f20edc23247e49dd3af46ad3aa
#
_entry.id   136932f20edc23247e49dd3af46ad3aa
#
_cell.length_a   1.000
_cell.length_b   1.000
_cell.length_c   1.000
_cell.angle_alpha   90.00
_cell.angle_beta   90.00
_cell.angle_gamma   90.00
#
_symmetry.space_group_name_H-M   'P 1'
#
loop_
_entity.id
_entity.type
_entity.pdbx_description
1 polymer ?
#
loop_
_entity_poly.entity_id
_entity_poly.type
_entity_poly.pdbx_seq_one_letter_code
_entity_poly.pdbx_strand_id
1 'polypeptide(L)'
;IADTATIAKGAKYVNSPDNDLFTEYQQQMSAFGKKINGLQAQLKAAATKADSASITETLTAEDKKVNAYRENLIKTHPDALLSTLLICMREPELKGELKNPVTKADSTAAYNYFKSHFWDGVNFYDGRLAFTPFFDEKLDKYFNQLVVPHPDTVIKEIDRMLGFASINEEMNRFLLVKFVNRYLNQKYMWEDAVFVHLFEKYFSNKTYTWLNEAGKKTITERAYSLMANILGTPASDVELNDPDNKPASLYHTPATYTI
;
A
#
# COMPACT_ATOMS: atom_id res chain seq x y z
N ILE A 1 -32.00 23.47 4.85
CA ILE A 1 -30.71 22.77 4.68
C ILE A 1 -31.09 21.33 4.36
N ALA A 2 -30.83 20.89 3.12
CA ALA A 2 -31.10 19.52 2.72
C ALA A 2 -30.27 18.57 3.58
N ASP A 3 -30.89 17.51 4.05
CA ASP A 3 -30.22 16.41 4.78
C ASP A 3 -29.05 15.88 3.91
N THR A 4 -27.87 15.76 4.50
CA THR A 4 -26.65 15.28 3.82
C THR A 4 -26.86 13.88 3.18
N ALA A 5 -27.72 13.05 3.73
CA ALA A 5 -28.14 11.77 3.14
C ALA A 5 -28.94 11.92 1.84
N THR A 6 -29.64 13.05 1.65
CA THR A 6 -30.42 13.35 0.43
C THR A 6 -29.52 13.97 -0.65
N ILE A 7 -28.45 14.66 -0.29
CA ILE A 7 -27.48 15.23 -1.24
C ILE A 7 -26.80 14.11 -2.05
N ALA A 8 -26.36 13.03 -1.38
CA ALA A 8 -25.72 11.90 -2.04
C ALA A 8 -26.63 11.14 -3.02
N LYS A 9 -27.96 11.16 -2.80
CA LYS A 9 -28.94 10.49 -3.67
C LYS A 9 -29.56 11.37 -4.75
N GLY A 10 -29.46 12.69 -4.61
CA GLY A 10 -30.13 13.65 -5.50
C GLY A 10 -29.18 14.60 -6.24
N ALA A 11 -27.87 14.49 -6.03
CA ALA A 11 -26.90 15.30 -6.73
C ALA A 11 -26.93 14.96 -8.23
N LYS A 12 -27.15 15.97 -9.07
CA LYS A 12 -26.99 15.87 -10.53
C LYS A 12 -25.70 16.56 -10.88
N TYR A 13 -24.84 15.85 -11.58
CA TYR A 13 -23.60 16.38 -12.08
C TYR A 13 -23.80 16.86 -13.52
N VAL A 14 -23.48 18.11 -13.80
CA VAL A 14 -23.60 18.65 -15.16
C VAL A 14 -22.25 18.56 -15.84
N ASN A 15 -22.24 18.01 -17.06
CA ASN A 15 -21.03 17.83 -17.88
C ASN A 15 -19.93 17.01 -17.18
N SER A 16 -20.30 15.96 -16.47
CA SER A 16 -19.37 15.10 -15.76
C SER A 16 -19.65 13.61 -16.02
N PRO A 17 -19.20 13.07 -17.16
CA PRO A 17 -19.42 11.67 -17.52
C PRO A 17 -18.90 10.67 -16.50
N ASP A 18 -17.77 10.98 -15.85
CA ASP A 18 -17.20 10.13 -14.79
C ASP A 18 -18.13 10.01 -13.57
N ASN A 19 -18.78 11.11 -13.17
CA ASN A 19 -19.74 11.08 -12.07
C ASN A 19 -21.04 10.35 -12.43
N ASP A 20 -21.50 10.48 -13.68
CA ASP A 20 -22.68 9.74 -14.16
C ASP A 20 -22.38 8.22 -14.16
N LEU A 21 -21.22 7.81 -14.68
CA LEU A 21 -20.77 6.44 -14.69
C LEU A 21 -20.61 5.89 -13.26
N PHE A 22 -20.06 6.69 -12.36
CA PHE A 22 -19.89 6.30 -10.95
C PHE A 22 -21.25 6.13 -10.26
N THR A 23 -22.21 7.01 -10.55
CA THR A 23 -23.57 6.92 -10.00
C THR A 23 -24.27 5.65 -10.48
N GLU A 24 -24.18 5.33 -11.76
CA GLU A 24 -24.71 4.10 -12.33
C GLU A 24 -24.05 2.86 -11.68
N TYR A 25 -22.73 2.85 -11.55
CA TYR A 25 -22.00 1.79 -10.87
C TYR A 25 -22.48 1.61 -9.42
N GLN A 26 -22.66 2.69 -8.66
CA GLN A 26 -23.15 2.61 -7.28
C GLN A 26 -24.55 2.01 -7.20
N GLN A 27 -25.44 2.37 -8.12
CA GLN A 27 -26.80 1.81 -8.18
C GLN A 27 -26.78 0.31 -8.45
N GLN A 28 -25.95 -0.13 -9.41
CA GLN A 28 -25.78 -1.55 -9.73
C GLN A 28 -25.17 -2.33 -8.56
N MET A 29 -24.11 -1.79 -7.94
CA MET A 29 -23.48 -2.43 -6.76
C MET A 29 -24.46 -2.51 -5.57
N SER A 30 -25.31 -1.51 -5.36
CA SER A 30 -26.36 -1.56 -4.33
C SER A 30 -27.37 -2.66 -4.61
N ALA A 31 -27.78 -2.85 -5.87
CA ALA A 31 -28.70 -3.94 -6.26
C ALA A 31 -28.06 -5.34 -6.04
N PHE A 32 -26.82 -5.52 -6.50
CA PHE A 32 -26.06 -6.76 -6.24
C PHE A 32 -25.87 -7.01 -4.74
N GLY A 33 -25.49 -5.98 -3.97
CA GLY A 33 -25.29 -6.09 -2.53
C GLY A 33 -26.54 -6.54 -1.78
N LYS A 34 -27.72 -6.00 -2.10
CA LYS A 34 -28.99 -6.43 -1.51
C LYS A 34 -29.27 -7.91 -1.77
N LYS A 35 -29.01 -8.37 -3.00
CA LYS A 35 -29.22 -9.76 -3.39
C LYS A 35 -28.25 -10.70 -2.67
N ILE A 36 -26.97 -10.36 -2.64
CA ILE A 36 -25.92 -11.14 -1.96
C ILE A 36 -26.21 -11.21 -0.45
N ASN A 37 -26.56 -10.09 0.19
CA ASN A 37 -26.90 -10.06 1.61
C ASN A 37 -28.12 -10.94 1.91
N GLY A 38 -29.13 -10.93 1.03
CA GLY A 38 -30.32 -11.84 1.15
C GLY A 38 -29.91 -13.31 1.07
N LEU A 39 -29.04 -13.66 0.12
CA LEU A 39 -28.55 -15.05 -0.03
C LEU A 39 -27.67 -15.47 1.16
N GLN A 40 -26.83 -14.56 1.68
CA GLN A 40 -26.03 -14.83 2.88
C GLN A 40 -26.91 -15.06 4.13
N ALA A 41 -27.99 -14.31 4.28
CA ALA A 41 -28.95 -14.52 5.34
C ALA A 41 -29.66 -15.91 5.20
N GLN A 42 -30.06 -16.30 3.99
CA GLN A 42 -30.61 -17.61 3.70
C GLN A 42 -29.60 -18.74 3.99
N LEU A 43 -28.30 -18.53 3.62
CA LEU A 43 -27.24 -19.50 3.89
C LEU A 43 -27.07 -19.76 5.39
N LYS A 44 -27.13 -18.68 6.20
CA LYS A 44 -27.05 -18.79 7.66
C LYS A 44 -28.27 -19.53 8.27
N ALA A 45 -29.43 -19.44 7.63
CA ALA A 45 -30.69 -20.09 8.06
C ALA A 45 -30.88 -21.47 7.44
N ALA A 46 -30.01 -21.93 6.55
CA ALA A 46 -30.15 -23.19 5.85
C ALA A 46 -30.09 -24.38 6.81
N ALA A 47 -31.12 -25.21 6.78
CA ALA A 47 -31.26 -26.36 7.67
C ALA A 47 -30.56 -27.62 7.16
N THR A 48 -30.33 -27.72 5.84
CA THR A 48 -29.73 -28.90 5.22
C THR A 48 -28.44 -28.56 4.45
N LYS A 49 -27.56 -29.57 4.28
CA LYS A 49 -26.35 -29.42 3.44
C LYS A 49 -26.71 -29.17 1.97
N ALA A 50 -27.82 -29.71 1.49
CA ALA A 50 -28.28 -29.52 0.12
C ALA A 50 -28.70 -28.06 -0.13
N ASP A 51 -29.47 -27.47 0.80
CA ASP A 51 -29.87 -26.07 0.73
C ASP A 51 -28.62 -25.14 0.76
N SER A 52 -27.71 -25.42 1.69
CA SER A 52 -26.44 -24.65 1.79
C SER A 52 -25.62 -24.72 0.50
N ALA A 53 -25.54 -25.90 -0.14
CA ALA A 53 -24.80 -26.06 -1.41
C ALA A 53 -25.46 -25.26 -2.55
N SER A 54 -26.80 -25.32 -2.69
CA SER A 54 -27.54 -24.57 -3.70
C SER A 54 -27.41 -23.06 -3.53
N ILE A 55 -27.49 -22.56 -2.29
CA ILE A 55 -27.33 -21.15 -2.00
C ILE A 55 -25.86 -20.69 -2.30
N THR A 56 -24.88 -21.51 -1.96
CA THR A 56 -23.46 -21.24 -2.26
C THR A 56 -23.19 -21.17 -3.76
N GLU A 57 -23.81 -22.06 -4.54
CA GLU A 57 -23.75 -22.03 -6.00
C GLU A 57 -24.35 -20.72 -6.54
N THR A 58 -25.53 -20.33 -6.01
CA THR A 58 -26.19 -19.07 -6.38
C THR A 58 -25.31 -17.84 -6.03
N LEU A 59 -24.71 -17.81 -4.84
CA LEU A 59 -23.76 -16.75 -4.44
C LEU A 59 -22.58 -16.67 -5.42
N THR A 60 -21.98 -17.80 -5.75
CA THR A 60 -20.88 -17.87 -6.72
C THR A 60 -21.30 -17.35 -8.10
N ALA A 61 -22.53 -17.64 -8.54
CA ALA A 61 -23.07 -17.13 -9.79
C ALA A 61 -23.28 -15.60 -9.75
N GLU A 62 -23.73 -15.04 -8.64
CA GLU A 62 -23.87 -13.59 -8.47
C GLU A 62 -22.51 -12.89 -8.43
N ASP A 63 -21.51 -13.44 -7.75
CA ASP A 63 -20.14 -12.91 -7.75
C ASP A 63 -19.54 -12.88 -9.17
N LYS A 64 -19.80 -13.92 -9.96
CA LYS A 64 -19.39 -13.93 -11.38
C LYS A 64 -20.06 -12.81 -12.18
N LYS A 65 -21.34 -12.50 -11.93
CA LYS A 65 -22.06 -11.40 -12.58
C LYS A 65 -21.46 -10.04 -12.21
N VAL A 66 -21.14 -9.83 -10.93
CA VAL A 66 -20.47 -8.61 -10.45
C VAL A 66 -19.14 -8.42 -11.16
N ASN A 67 -18.34 -9.48 -11.21
CA ASN A 67 -17.04 -9.43 -11.89
C ASN A 67 -17.19 -9.19 -13.40
N ALA A 68 -18.12 -9.86 -14.07
CA ALA A 68 -18.39 -9.65 -15.48
C ALA A 68 -18.86 -8.21 -15.78
N TYR A 69 -19.69 -7.63 -14.91
CA TYR A 69 -20.10 -6.23 -15.02
C TYR A 69 -18.91 -5.27 -14.91
N ARG A 70 -18.05 -5.47 -13.90
CA ARG A 70 -16.82 -4.67 -13.73
C ARG A 70 -15.88 -4.79 -14.92
N GLU A 71 -15.67 -6.00 -15.43
CA GLU A 71 -14.84 -6.24 -16.62
C GLU A 71 -15.39 -5.56 -17.88
N ASN A 72 -16.72 -5.62 -18.05
CA ASN A 72 -17.36 -4.94 -19.17
C ASN A 72 -17.19 -3.40 -19.05
N LEU A 73 -17.35 -2.86 -17.85
CA LEU A 73 -17.20 -1.43 -17.60
C LEU A 73 -15.77 -0.94 -17.91
N ILE A 74 -14.75 -1.69 -17.50
CA ILE A 74 -13.34 -1.40 -17.82
C ILE A 74 -13.09 -1.43 -19.33
N LYS A 75 -13.71 -2.38 -20.05
CA LYS A 75 -13.55 -2.49 -21.50
C LYS A 75 -14.26 -1.37 -22.26
N THR A 76 -15.42 -0.96 -21.81
CA THR A 76 -16.24 0.06 -22.49
C THR A 76 -15.83 1.49 -22.16
N HIS A 77 -15.20 1.70 -21.00
CA HIS A 77 -14.76 3.02 -20.50
C HIS A 77 -13.33 2.97 -19.98
N PRO A 78 -12.33 2.63 -20.81
CA PRO A 78 -10.96 2.39 -20.36
C PRO A 78 -10.31 3.63 -19.73
N ASP A 79 -10.66 4.83 -20.18
CA ASP A 79 -10.07 6.10 -19.71
C ASP A 79 -10.79 6.71 -18.49
N ALA A 80 -11.93 6.12 -18.08
CA ALA A 80 -12.69 6.60 -16.93
C ALA A 80 -11.92 6.36 -15.63
N LEU A 81 -12.02 7.32 -14.69
CA LEU A 81 -11.44 7.16 -13.36
C LEU A 81 -11.94 5.89 -12.67
N LEU A 82 -13.24 5.58 -12.81
CA LEU A 82 -13.82 4.37 -12.24
C LEU A 82 -13.13 3.10 -12.73
N SER A 83 -12.79 3.00 -14.01
CA SER A 83 -12.05 1.86 -14.56
C SER A 83 -10.67 1.72 -13.94
N THR A 84 -9.94 2.83 -13.80
CA THR A 84 -8.65 2.88 -13.11
C THR A 84 -8.76 2.42 -11.65
N LEU A 85 -9.82 2.84 -10.93
CA LEU A 85 -10.10 2.39 -9.56
C LEU A 85 -10.41 0.90 -9.49
N LEU A 86 -11.27 0.40 -10.37
CA LEU A 86 -11.63 -1.02 -10.42
C LEU A 86 -10.41 -1.92 -10.69
N ILE A 87 -9.51 -1.48 -11.57
CA ILE A 87 -8.25 -2.17 -11.82
C ILE A 87 -7.35 -2.11 -10.57
N CYS A 88 -7.23 -0.95 -9.94
CA CYS A 88 -6.45 -0.78 -8.72
C CYS A 88 -6.94 -1.70 -7.59
N MET A 89 -8.24 -1.90 -7.45
CA MET A 89 -8.84 -2.75 -6.42
C MET A 89 -8.69 -4.25 -6.67
N ARG A 90 -8.28 -4.66 -7.87
CA ARG A 90 -8.10 -6.09 -8.18
C ARG A 90 -6.98 -6.69 -7.36
N GLU A 91 -7.16 -7.95 -7.01
CA GLU A 91 -6.13 -8.78 -6.42
C GLU A 91 -5.80 -9.95 -7.35
N PRO A 92 -4.55 -10.44 -7.32
CA PRO A 92 -4.18 -11.61 -8.12
C PRO A 92 -5.02 -12.82 -7.75
N GLU A 93 -5.56 -13.50 -8.72
CA GLU A 93 -6.27 -14.75 -8.53
C GLU A 93 -5.31 -15.92 -8.63
N LEU A 94 -5.18 -16.68 -7.55
CA LEU A 94 -4.43 -17.94 -7.54
C LEU A 94 -5.19 -19.00 -8.36
N LYS A 95 -4.49 -19.68 -9.27
CA LYS A 95 -5.07 -20.67 -10.19
C LYS A 95 -4.40 -22.03 -10.05
N GLY A 96 -5.12 -23.07 -10.41
CA GLY A 96 -4.58 -24.43 -10.41
C GLY A 96 -4.07 -24.85 -9.03
N GLU A 97 -2.89 -25.43 -8.99
CA GLU A 97 -2.24 -25.93 -7.78
C GLU A 97 -1.94 -24.84 -6.75
N LEU A 98 -1.73 -23.58 -7.20
CA LEU A 98 -1.48 -22.46 -6.31
C LEU A 98 -2.67 -22.09 -5.43
N LYS A 99 -3.90 -22.48 -5.82
CA LYS A 99 -5.12 -22.14 -5.08
C LYS A 99 -5.26 -22.89 -3.76
N ASN A 100 -4.74 -24.13 -3.71
CA ASN A 100 -4.83 -24.99 -2.54
C ASN A 100 -3.43 -25.57 -2.22
N PRO A 101 -2.51 -24.75 -1.69
CA PRO A 101 -1.16 -25.21 -1.39
C PRO A 101 -1.19 -26.28 -0.31
N VAL A 102 -0.50 -27.39 -0.54
CA VAL A 102 -0.41 -28.54 0.40
C VAL A 102 0.91 -28.51 1.14
N THR A 103 1.99 -28.16 0.45
CA THR A 103 3.34 -28.13 1.01
C THR A 103 3.81 -26.71 1.32
N LYS A 104 4.90 -26.59 2.08
CA LYS A 104 5.58 -25.31 2.28
C LYS A 104 6.09 -24.71 0.96
N ALA A 105 6.54 -25.57 0.04
CA ALA A 105 7.00 -25.13 -1.28
C ALA A 105 5.86 -24.54 -2.08
N ASP A 106 4.68 -25.19 -2.09
CA ASP A 106 3.48 -24.68 -2.77
C ASP A 106 3.00 -23.35 -2.17
N SER A 107 3.02 -23.24 -0.85
CA SER A 107 2.67 -21.99 -0.15
C SER A 107 3.64 -20.85 -0.53
N THR A 108 4.92 -21.16 -0.64
CA THR A 108 5.93 -20.17 -1.08
C THR A 108 5.72 -19.79 -2.55
N ALA A 109 5.39 -20.74 -3.42
CA ALA A 109 5.09 -20.48 -4.82
C ALA A 109 3.82 -19.62 -4.96
N ALA A 110 2.77 -19.93 -4.22
CA ALA A 110 1.53 -19.15 -4.19
C ALA A 110 1.77 -17.70 -3.71
N TYR A 111 2.54 -17.52 -2.63
CA TYR A 111 2.92 -16.21 -2.14
C TYR A 111 3.74 -15.42 -3.16
N ASN A 112 4.75 -16.03 -3.77
CA ASN A 112 5.59 -15.36 -4.78
C ASN A 112 4.77 -14.96 -6.01
N TYR A 113 3.87 -15.83 -6.47
CA TYR A 113 2.94 -15.52 -7.55
C TYR A 113 2.07 -14.32 -7.17
N PHE A 114 1.40 -14.37 -6.02
CA PHE A 114 0.51 -13.29 -5.55
C PHE A 114 1.25 -11.96 -5.43
N LYS A 115 2.43 -11.96 -4.81
CA LYS A 115 3.27 -10.77 -4.66
C LYS A 115 3.72 -10.18 -6.00
N SER A 116 4.17 -11.02 -6.93
CA SER A 116 4.67 -10.58 -8.23
C SER A 116 3.59 -9.97 -9.13
N HIS A 117 2.33 -10.43 -8.97
CA HIS A 117 1.18 -9.96 -9.75
C HIS A 117 0.31 -8.91 -9.02
N PHE A 118 0.70 -8.50 -7.80
CA PHE A 118 -0.12 -7.63 -6.97
C PHE A 118 -0.42 -6.26 -7.60
N TRP A 119 0.49 -5.78 -8.42
CA TRP A 119 0.41 -4.50 -9.10
C TRP A 119 0.03 -4.60 -10.58
N ASP A 120 -0.36 -5.78 -11.05
CA ASP A 120 -0.73 -5.98 -12.45
C ASP A 120 -1.90 -5.08 -12.84
N GLY A 121 -1.71 -4.36 -13.96
CA GLY A 121 -2.68 -3.43 -14.51
C GLY A 121 -2.80 -2.10 -13.79
N VAL A 122 -2.18 -1.91 -12.62
CA VAL A 122 -2.18 -0.61 -11.93
C VAL A 122 -1.30 0.38 -12.70
N ASN A 123 -1.92 1.49 -13.13
CA ASN A 123 -1.24 2.52 -13.89
C ASN A 123 -0.63 3.59 -12.95
N PHE A 124 0.65 3.48 -12.67
CA PHE A 124 1.39 4.47 -11.86
C PHE A 124 1.59 5.83 -12.56
N TYR A 125 1.24 5.93 -13.84
CA TYR A 125 1.26 7.21 -14.57
C TYR A 125 -0.05 7.97 -14.45
N ASP A 126 -1.09 7.37 -13.87
CA ASP A 126 -2.35 8.04 -13.61
C ASP A 126 -2.34 8.68 -12.20
N GLY A 127 -1.93 9.95 -12.14
CA GLY A 127 -1.86 10.71 -10.88
C GLY A 127 -3.19 10.84 -10.14
N ARG A 128 -4.35 10.59 -10.81
CA ARG A 128 -5.66 10.62 -10.16
C ARG A 128 -5.77 9.57 -9.05
N LEU A 129 -5.07 8.43 -9.18
CA LEU A 129 -5.02 7.38 -8.15
C LEU A 129 -4.46 7.88 -6.82
N ALA A 130 -3.48 8.80 -6.85
CA ALA A 130 -2.85 9.34 -5.65
C ALA A 130 -3.83 10.07 -4.71
N PHE A 131 -4.98 10.53 -5.24
CA PHE A 131 -6.02 11.21 -4.48
C PHE A 131 -7.17 10.30 -4.04
N THR A 132 -6.98 8.98 -4.12
CA THR A 132 -8.00 8.00 -3.79
C THR A 132 -7.59 7.11 -2.61
N PRO A 133 -8.52 6.73 -1.72
CA PRO A 133 -8.21 5.82 -0.62
C PRO A 133 -7.84 4.43 -1.11
N PHE A 134 -8.32 4.00 -2.28
CA PHE A 134 -8.11 2.65 -2.81
C PHE A 134 -6.64 2.35 -3.11
N PHE A 135 -5.92 3.32 -3.66
CA PHE A 135 -4.48 3.17 -3.92
C PHE A 135 -3.70 3.17 -2.61
N ASP A 136 -4.05 4.04 -1.67
CA ASP A 136 -3.41 4.12 -0.36
C ASP A 136 -3.59 2.82 0.43
N GLU A 137 -4.81 2.28 0.48
CA GLU A 137 -5.11 1.01 1.13
C GLU A 137 -4.37 -0.17 0.48
N LYS A 138 -4.30 -0.19 -0.87
CA LYS A 138 -3.55 -1.21 -1.60
C LYS A 138 -2.05 -1.14 -1.30
N LEU A 139 -1.50 0.07 -1.23
CA LEU A 139 -0.09 0.29 -0.87
C LEU A 139 0.20 -0.19 0.56
N ASP A 140 -0.66 0.16 1.51
CA ASP A 140 -0.53 -0.29 2.90
C ASP A 140 -0.65 -1.81 3.01
N LYS A 141 -1.58 -2.44 2.29
CA LYS A 141 -1.70 -3.90 2.24
C LYS A 141 -0.42 -4.55 1.70
N TYR A 142 0.15 -4.00 0.63
CA TYR A 142 1.39 -4.50 0.06
C TYR A 142 2.54 -4.49 1.06
N PHE A 143 2.81 -3.33 1.66
CA PHE A 143 3.93 -3.17 2.59
C PHE A 143 3.71 -3.86 3.94
N ASN A 144 2.47 -4.03 4.39
CA ASN A 144 2.18 -4.68 5.67
C ASN A 144 2.08 -6.21 5.57
N GLN A 145 1.72 -6.76 4.40
CA GLN A 145 1.40 -8.19 4.26
C GLN A 145 2.32 -8.94 3.30
N LEU A 146 2.88 -8.25 2.28
CA LEU A 146 3.62 -8.87 1.20
C LEU A 146 5.10 -8.48 1.14
N VAL A 147 5.51 -7.45 1.84
CA VAL A 147 6.92 -7.07 1.93
C VAL A 147 7.49 -7.60 3.22
N VAL A 148 8.56 -8.40 3.11
CA VAL A 148 9.27 -8.90 4.31
C VAL A 148 9.84 -7.68 5.07
N PRO A 149 9.61 -7.57 6.40
CA PRO A 149 10.05 -6.45 7.20
C PRO A 149 11.56 -6.51 7.48
N HIS A 150 12.33 -6.22 6.46
CA HIS A 150 13.79 -6.14 6.47
C HIS A 150 14.24 -4.92 5.67
N PRO A 151 15.22 -4.12 6.12
CA PRO A 151 15.57 -2.86 5.47
C PRO A 151 15.84 -3.00 3.97
N ASP A 152 16.68 -3.94 3.56
CA ASP A 152 17.04 -4.13 2.14
C ASP A 152 15.82 -4.47 1.27
N THR A 153 14.91 -5.29 1.81
CA THR A 153 13.70 -5.68 1.07
C THR A 153 12.75 -4.51 0.92
N VAL A 154 12.54 -3.78 2.02
CA VAL A 154 11.66 -2.60 2.03
C VAL A 154 12.22 -1.50 1.13
N ILE A 155 13.51 -1.19 1.22
CA ILE A 155 14.21 -0.23 0.37
C ILE A 155 14.04 -0.58 -1.11
N LYS A 156 14.29 -1.84 -1.47
CA LYS A 156 14.13 -2.31 -2.86
C LYS A 156 12.71 -2.11 -3.37
N GLU A 157 11.70 -2.40 -2.55
CA GLU A 157 10.29 -2.23 -2.96
C GLU A 157 9.88 -0.75 -3.04
N ILE A 158 10.37 0.10 -2.14
CA ILE A 158 10.17 1.56 -2.21
C ILE A 158 10.80 2.11 -3.49
N ASP A 159 12.04 1.75 -3.78
CA ASP A 159 12.74 2.20 -4.98
C ASP A 159 12.02 1.76 -6.25
N ARG A 160 11.47 0.53 -6.26
CA ARG A 160 10.67 0.03 -7.36
C ARG A 160 9.39 0.84 -7.56
N MET A 161 8.66 1.13 -6.49
CA MET A 161 7.42 1.93 -6.55
C MET A 161 7.70 3.36 -7.05
N LEU A 162 8.73 4.01 -6.50
CA LEU A 162 9.14 5.35 -6.92
C LEU A 162 9.68 5.35 -8.36
N GLY A 163 10.31 4.25 -8.79
CA GLY A 163 10.70 4.05 -10.19
C GLY A 163 9.50 4.00 -11.12
N PHE A 164 8.44 3.27 -10.76
CA PHE A 164 7.19 3.24 -11.54
C PHE A 164 6.53 4.61 -11.63
N ALA A 165 6.59 5.40 -10.56
CA ALA A 165 5.99 6.73 -10.51
C ALA A 165 6.89 7.86 -11.04
N SER A 166 8.07 7.55 -11.57
CA SER A 166 9.10 8.56 -11.91
C SER A 166 8.66 9.58 -12.96
N ILE A 167 7.71 9.24 -13.82
CA ILE A 167 7.21 10.09 -14.91
C ILE A 167 6.00 10.95 -14.47
N ASN A 168 5.28 10.56 -13.42
CA ASN A 168 4.12 11.30 -12.94
C ASN A 168 4.45 12.01 -11.61
N GLU A 169 4.47 13.33 -11.64
CA GLU A 169 4.85 14.15 -10.48
C GLU A 169 3.91 13.96 -9.28
N GLU A 170 2.61 13.87 -9.50
CA GLU A 170 1.60 13.72 -8.43
C GLU A 170 1.73 12.36 -7.74
N MET A 171 1.87 11.29 -8.50
CA MET A 171 2.08 9.94 -7.95
C MET A 171 3.43 9.83 -7.23
N ASN A 172 4.48 10.39 -7.81
CA ASN A 172 5.81 10.41 -7.18
C ASN A 172 5.80 11.17 -5.85
N ARG A 173 5.18 12.36 -5.84
CA ARG A 173 4.97 13.17 -4.63
C ARG A 173 4.20 12.40 -3.57
N PHE A 174 3.08 11.80 -3.95
CA PHE A 174 2.26 11.00 -3.03
C PHE A 174 3.07 9.89 -2.38
N LEU A 175 3.80 9.10 -3.18
CA LEU A 175 4.61 8.00 -2.66
C LEU A 175 5.75 8.48 -1.76
N LEU A 176 6.46 9.55 -2.14
CA LEU A 176 7.51 10.13 -1.30
C LEU A 176 6.96 10.59 0.06
N VAL A 177 5.87 11.34 0.06
CA VAL A 177 5.22 11.81 1.30
C VAL A 177 4.75 10.62 2.14
N LYS A 178 4.13 9.62 1.52
CA LYS A 178 3.64 8.42 2.21
C LYS A 178 4.78 7.64 2.87
N PHE A 179 5.88 7.40 2.15
CA PHE A 179 7.02 6.65 2.70
C PHE A 179 7.78 7.44 3.76
N VAL A 180 8.00 8.75 3.55
CA VAL A 180 8.60 9.58 4.57
C VAL A 180 7.79 9.56 5.86
N ASN A 181 6.49 9.80 5.79
CA ASN A 181 5.63 9.79 6.97
C ASN A 181 5.58 8.41 7.66
N ARG A 182 5.65 7.33 6.89
CA ARG A 182 5.67 5.97 7.43
C ARG A 182 6.91 5.70 8.27
N TYR A 183 8.08 6.17 7.84
CA TYR A 183 9.36 5.88 8.48
C TYR A 183 9.96 7.04 9.28
N LEU A 184 9.32 8.21 9.30
CA LEU A 184 9.74 9.37 10.11
C LEU A 184 9.79 9.06 11.61
N ASN A 185 8.78 8.32 12.09
CA ASN A 185 8.66 7.87 13.46
C ASN A 185 8.70 6.34 13.47
N GLN A 186 9.90 5.79 13.43
CA GLN A 186 10.13 4.37 13.35
C GLN A 186 9.52 3.60 14.54
N LYS A 187 9.02 2.42 14.23
CA LYS A 187 8.54 1.45 15.23
C LYS A 187 9.62 0.43 15.60
N TYR A 188 10.52 0.16 14.68
CA TYR A 188 11.57 -0.83 14.81
C TYR A 188 12.91 -0.21 14.41
N MET A 189 14.00 -0.61 15.05
CA MET A 189 15.35 -0.07 14.80
C MET A 189 15.81 -0.21 13.34
N TRP A 190 15.39 -1.25 12.65
CA TRP A 190 15.77 -1.45 11.24
C TRP A 190 15.14 -0.43 10.28
N GLU A 191 14.06 0.24 10.69
CA GLU A 191 13.39 1.26 9.88
C GLU A 191 14.23 2.54 9.73
N ASP A 192 15.21 2.74 10.61
CA ASP A 192 16.16 3.86 10.52
C ASP A 192 16.93 3.84 9.19
N ALA A 193 17.40 2.66 8.77
CA ALA A 193 18.09 2.49 7.50
C ALA A 193 17.19 2.83 6.30
N VAL A 194 15.89 2.52 6.39
CA VAL A 194 14.92 2.86 5.34
C VAL A 194 14.74 4.38 5.25
N PHE A 195 14.60 5.06 6.40
CA PHE A 195 14.44 6.51 6.41
C PHE A 195 15.69 7.24 5.90
N VAL A 196 16.86 6.80 6.34
CA VAL A 196 18.14 7.38 5.86
C VAL A 196 18.31 7.17 4.36
N HIS A 197 17.99 5.97 3.84
CA HIS A 197 18.01 5.72 2.40
C HIS A 197 17.06 6.66 1.62
N LEU A 198 15.84 6.86 2.13
CA LEU A 198 14.89 7.81 1.53
C LEU A 198 15.48 9.22 1.48
N PHE A 199 16.09 9.67 2.58
CA PHE A 199 16.73 10.98 2.63
C PHE A 199 17.89 11.09 1.63
N GLU A 200 18.85 10.17 1.67
CA GLU A 200 20.05 10.22 0.84
C GLU A 200 19.71 10.20 -0.66
N LYS A 201 18.80 9.32 -1.05
CA LYS A 201 18.49 9.11 -2.46
C LYS A 201 17.53 10.13 -3.04
N TYR A 202 16.55 10.57 -2.24
CA TYR A 202 15.46 11.37 -2.76
C TYR A 202 15.40 12.81 -2.24
N PHE A 203 16.03 13.14 -1.11
CA PHE A 203 15.92 14.48 -0.52
C PHE A 203 17.26 15.24 -0.39
N SER A 204 18.38 14.57 -0.21
CA SER A 204 19.67 15.24 0.06
C SER A 204 20.11 16.21 -1.04
N ASN A 205 19.94 15.79 -2.31
CA ASN A 205 20.40 16.54 -3.50
C ASN A 205 19.26 16.94 -4.43
N LYS A 206 17.99 16.88 -3.95
CA LYS A 206 16.81 17.24 -4.75
C LYS A 206 16.02 18.34 -4.08
N THR A 207 15.48 19.23 -4.90
CA THR A 207 14.58 20.30 -4.46
C THR A 207 13.20 20.03 -5.03
N TYR A 208 12.19 20.11 -4.16
CA TYR A 208 10.79 19.90 -4.53
C TYR A 208 10.02 21.19 -4.27
N THR A 209 9.26 21.67 -5.24
CA THR A 209 8.43 22.88 -5.13
C THR A 209 7.30 22.72 -4.09
N TRP A 210 6.85 21.50 -3.87
CA TRP A 210 5.80 21.16 -2.91
C TRP A 210 6.29 20.97 -1.47
N LEU A 211 7.61 20.86 -1.25
CA LEU A 211 8.19 20.68 0.09
C LEU A 211 8.66 22.03 0.64
N ASN A 212 8.03 22.50 1.71
CA ASN A 212 8.41 23.73 2.36
C ASN A 212 9.68 23.55 3.22
N GLU A 213 10.32 24.67 3.58
CA GLU A 213 11.57 24.67 4.36
C GLU A 213 11.45 23.97 5.72
N ALA A 214 10.28 24.08 6.38
CA ALA A 214 10.05 23.40 7.65
C ALA A 214 10.05 21.87 7.49
N GLY A 215 9.36 21.35 6.49
CA GLY A 215 9.36 19.93 6.17
C GLY A 215 10.74 19.42 5.76
N LYS A 216 11.45 20.18 4.92
CA LYS A 216 12.82 19.86 4.53
C LYS A 216 13.75 19.79 5.75
N LYS A 217 13.66 20.76 6.64
CA LYS A 217 14.44 20.79 7.88
C LYS A 217 14.13 19.56 8.74
N THR A 218 12.86 19.25 8.96
CA THR A 218 12.45 18.07 9.74
C THR A 218 13.03 16.78 9.19
N ILE A 219 12.93 16.55 7.88
CA ILE A 219 13.47 15.36 7.23
C ILE A 219 14.98 15.29 7.37
N THR A 220 15.67 16.42 7.16
CA THR A 220 17.13 16.51 7.21
C THR A 220 17.65 16.27 8.62
N GLU A 221 17.12 16.96 9.62
CA GLU A 221 17.52 16.79 11.03
C GLU A 221 17.28 15.37 11.52
N ARG A 222 16.14 14.77 11.12
CA ARG A 222 15.85 13.40 11.46
C ARG A 222 16.84 12.43 10.83
N ALA A 223 17.16 12.57 9.55
CA ALA A 223 18.12 11.71 8.88
C ALA A 223 19.50 11.78 9.54
N TYR A 224 20.01 12.98 9.80
CA TYR A 224 21.30 13.13 10.49
C TYR A 224 21.31 12.56 11.90
N SER A 225 20.20 12.65 12.64
CA SER A 225 20.11 12.03 13.96
C SER A 225 20.15 10.48 13.93
N LEU A 226 19.76 9.88 12.83
CA LEU A 226 19.71 8.43 12.65
C LEU A 226 20.99 7.84 12.06
N MET A 227 21.70 8.60 11.18
CA MET A 227 22.85 8.11 10.43
C MET A 227 23.96 7.54 11.32
N ALA A 228 24.16 8.11 12.50
CA ALA A 228 25.18 7.65 13.44
C ALA A 228 24.81 6.33 14.16
N ASN A 229 23.52 5.92 14.12
CA ASN A 229 22.99 4.80 14.89
C ASN A 229 22.42 3.67 14.02
N ILE A 230 22.68 3.68 12.72
CA ILE A 230 22.21 2.63 11.81
C ILE A 230 22.86 1.31 12.20
N LEU A 231 22.04 0.27 12.33
CA LEU A 231 22.47 -1.09 12.65
C LEU A 231 23.54 -1.58 11.65
N GLY A 232 24.68 -2.03 12.17
CA GLY A 232 25.84 -2.48 11.36
C GLY A 232 26.83 -1.37 11.01
N THR A 233 26.55 -0.11 11.33
CA THR A 233 27.50 0.98 11.21
C THR A 233 28.47 0.97 12.39
N PRO A 234 29.79 1.15 12.19
CA PRO A 234 30.72 1.29 13.31
C PRO A 234 30.29 2.46 14.22
N ALA A 235 30.27 2.24 15.51
CA ALA A 235 30.01 3.32 16.48
C ALA A 235 31.07 4.43 16.34
N SER A 236 30.67 5.67 16.54
CA SER A 236 31.65 6.76 16.63
C SER A 236 32.53 6.57 17.86
N ASP A 237 33.83 6.81 17.75
CA ASP A 237 34.68 6.77 18.92
C ASP A 237 34.31 7.89 19.89
N VAL A 238 34.32 7.56 21.17
CA VAL A 238 34.08 8.52 22.26
C VAL A 238 35.36 8.64 23.06
N GLU A 239 36.02 9.80 22.91
CA GLU A 239 37.25 10.10 23.65
C GLU A 239 36.88 10.91 24.91
N LEU A 240 37.18 10.36 26.06
CA LEU A 240 36.96 10.97 27.39
C LEU A 240 38.21 10.76 28.25
N ASN A 241 38.28 11.48 29.37
CA ASN A 241 39.28 11.17 30.37
C ASN A 241 38.70 10.22 31.45
N ASP A 242 39.49 9.22 31.83
CA ASP A 242 39.15 8.35 32.96
C ASP A 242 39.18 9.10 34.32
N PRO A 243 38.78 8.49 35.43
CA PRO A 243 38.84 9.12 36.75
C PRO A 243 40.23 9.56 37.17
N ASP A 244 41.30 8.99 36.58
CA ASP A 244 42.69 9.39 36.85
C ASP A 244 43.16 10.49 35.87
N ASN A 245 42.23 11.10 35.09
CA ASN A 245 42.49 12.13 34.10
C ASN A 245 43.39 11.69 32.92
N LYS A 246 43.36 10.39 32.58
CA LYS A 246 44.08 9.84 31.43
C LYS A 246 43.11 9.69 30.25
N PRO A 247 43.57 9.90 29.00
CA PRO A 247 42.75 9.69 27.82
C PRO A 247 42.24 8.25 27.74
N ALA A 248 40.94 8.08 27.61
CA ALA A 248 40.25 6.81 27.38
C ALA A 248 39.37 6.94 26.13
N SER A 249 39.36 5.90 25.31
CA SER A 249 38.59 5.86 24.07
C SER A 249 37.73 4.59 24.07
N LEU A 250 36.54 4.69 23.49
CA LEU A 250 35.64 3.54 23.32
C LEU A 250 36.32 2.39 22.58
N TYR A 251 37.06 2.68 21.52
CA TYR A 251 37.74 1.67 20.72
C TYR A 251 38.99 1.07 21.39
N HIS A 252 39.58 1.75 22.35
CA HIS A 252 40.75 1.28 23.07
C HIS A 252 40.42 0.66 24.43
N THR A 253 39.13 0.56 24.78
CA THR A 253 38.71 -0.09 26.01
C THR A 253 38.79 -1.62 25.86
N PRO A 254 39.63 -2.34 26.64
CA PRO A 254 39.75 -3.78 26.55
C PRO A 254 38.53 -4.49 27.15
N ALA A 255 37.51 -4.71 26.32
CA ALA A 255 36.28 -5.39 26.72
C ALA A 255 35.81 -6.32 25.60
N THR A 256 35.19 -7.45 25.97
CA THR A 256 34.56 -8.36 24.99
C THR A 256 33.30 -7.72 24.39
N TYR A 257 32.59 -6.94 25.19
CA TYR A 257 31.42 -6.16 24.81
C TYR A 257 31.48 -4.81 25.50
N THR A 258 31.12 -3.76 24.78
CA THR A 258 30.91 -2.41 25.32
C THR A 258 29.46 -2.03 25.15
N ILE A 259 28.81 -1.57 26.24
CA ILE A 259 27.38 -1.20 26.27
C ILE A 259 27.27 0.28 26.58
#